data_c40a3ea9e05de9a0c379e7e4ab6a0955
#
_entry.id   c40a3ea9e05de9a0c379e7e4ab6a0955
#
_cell.length_a   1.000
_cell.length_b   1.000
_cell.length_c   1.000
_cell.angle_alpha   90.00
_cell.angle_beta   90.00
_cell.angle_gamma   90.00
#
_symmetry.space_group_name_H-M   'P 1'
#
loop_
_entity.id
_entity.type
_entity.pdbx_description
1 polymer ?
#
loop_
_entity_poly.entity_id
_entity_poly.type
_entity_poly.pdbx_seq_one_letter_code
_entity_poly.pdbx_strand_id
1 'polypeptide(L)'
;MTAPKIVMPSQIVMRATASLIGYARNSRTHSPESVQKLADKIRQYGWTQPVLIDGNRGVIAGHGRIMAAELLGLVEVPCIELRHLTDTQKRELVIWDNRSAELSHWSDAMLAQELADLSGVGIEATDLGFDAAEVDRLMEIMGTEFAKPLDAWPTLPSGDRAPIQQVTLTLHDEQVATLKRAIDKARGMGPFVDTGNENSNGNAIARICEAFLGAKADDGDR
;
A
#
# COMPACT_ATOMS: atom_id res chain seq x y z
N MET A 1 6.21 25.09 -22.52
CA MET A 1 5.37 25.20 -21.28
C MET A 1 6.28 24.92 -20.11
N THR A 2 6.50 25.87 -19.20
CA THR A 2 7.24 25.65 -17.96
C THR A 2 6.41 24.76 -17.03
N ALA A 3 7.03 23.71 -16.48
CA ALA A 3 6.35 22.86 -15.52
C ALA A 3 5.82 23.68 -14.34
N PRO A 4 4.63 23.39 -13.82
CA PRO A 4 4.09 24.12 -12.67
C PRO A 4 5.03 23.96 -11.47
N LYS A 5 5.31 25.09 -10.80
CA LYS A 5 6.16 25.10 -9.59
C LYS A 5 5.37 24.46 -8.43
N ILE A 6 5.67 23.20 -8.13
CA ILE A 6 5.08 22.51 -6.99
C ILE A 6 5.77 22.98 -5.71
N VAL A 7 4.99 23.49 -4.76
CA VAL A 7 5.49 23.88 -3.43
C VAL A 7 5.52 22.64 -2.54
N MET A 8 6.71 22.28 -2.08
CA MET A 8 6.90 21.18 -1.15
C MET A 8 6.96 21.69 0.29
N PRO A 9 6.29 21.01 1.27
CA PRO A 9 6.47 21.33 2.68
C PRO A 9 7.91 21.04 3.08
N SER A 10 8.55 21.99 3.77
CA SER A 10 9.97 21.89 4.15
C SER A 10 10.19 21.20 5.49
N GLN A 11 9.19 21.19 6.34
CA GLN A 11 9.31 20.65 7.72
C GLN A 11 7.95 20.32 8.35
N ILE A 12 7.98 19.43 9.32
CA ILE A 12 6.89 19.20 10.27
C ILE A 12 7.16 20.06 11.48
N VAL A 13 6.15 20.79 11.94
CA VAL A 13 6.21 21.66 13.12
C VAL A 13 5.27 21.14 14.20
N MET A 14 5.75 21.11 15.44
CA MET A 14 4.87 20.81 16.59
C MET A 14 4.03 22.04 16.92
N ARG A 15 2.75 21.83 17.16
CA ARG A 15 1.81 22.89 17.57
C ARG A 15 0.99 22.42 18.77
N ALA A 16 0.82 23.32 19.72
CA ALA A 16 -0.04 23.04 20.86
C ALA A 16 -1.47 22.72 20.38
N THR A 17 -1.99 21.56 20.77
CA THR A 17 -3.31 21.05 20.37
C THR A 17 -4.39 22.10 20.62
N ALA A 18 -4.41 22.69 21.80
CA ALA A 18 -5.36 23.74 22.19
C ALA A 18 -5.24 25.05 21.39
N SER A 19 -4.15 25.26 20.65
CA SER A 19 -3.96 26.46 19.82
C SER A 19 -4.52 26.32 18.41
N LEU A 20 -4.91 25.13 17.99
CA LEU A 20 -5.42 24.85 16.66
C LEU A 20 -6.88 25.29 16.54
N ILE A 21 -7.21 25.92 15.43
CA ILE A 21 -8.54 26.49 15.20
C ILE A 21 -9.25 25.61 14.16
N GLY A 22 -10.26 24.87 14.61
CA GLY A 22 -11.09 24.06 13.72
C GLY A 22 -11.80 24.90 12.65
N TYR A 23 -11.88 24.38 11.43
CA TYR A 23 -12.63 25.06 10.38
C TYR A 23 -14.15 24.96 10.63
N ALA A 24 -14.80 26.09 10.91
CA ALA A 24 -16.22 26.12 11.29
C ALA A 24 -17.19 25.57 10.22
N ARG A 25 -16.76 25.52 8.95
CA ARG A 25 -17.54 24.95 7.82
C ARG A 25 -17.01 23.59 7.39
N ASN A 26 -16.37 22.84 8.29
CA ASN A 26 -15.99 21.47 7.99
C ASN A 26 -17.25 20.63 7.78
N SER A 27 -17.42 20.13 6.55
CA SER A 27 -18.58 19.30 6.17
C SER A 27 -18.49 17.87 6.68
N ARG A 28 -17.31 17.41 7.11
CA ARG A 28 -17.11 16.06 7.63
C ARG A 28 -17.35 16.04 9.13
N THR A 29 -18.31 15.24 9.55
CA THR A 29 -18.61 14.99 10.96
C THR A 29 -17.88 13.74 11.45
N HIS A 30 -17.53 13.72 12.73
CA HIS A 30 -16.90 12.58 13.37
C HIS A 30 -17.74 12.14 14.55
N SER A 31 -18.20 10.89 14.56
CA SER A 31 -18.91 10.34 15.73
C SER A 31 -17.92 10.10 16.88
N PRO A 32 -18.40 10.12 18.14
CA PRO A 32 -17.55 9.80 19.29
C PRO A 32 -16.84 8.46 19.14
N GLU A 33 -17.50 7.47 18.57
CA GLU A 33 -16.95 6.11 18.32
C GLU A 33 -15.81 6.18 17.30
N SER A 34 -15.97 6.97 16.22
CA SER A 34 -14.92 7.12 15.20
C SER A 34 -13.70 7.84 15.76
N VAL A 35 -13.90 8.82 16.62
CA VAL A 35 -12.82 9.53 17.33
C VAL A 35 -12.09 8.59 18.30
N GLN A 36 -12.85 7.76 19.03
CA GLN A 36 -12.27 6.79 19.96
C GLN A 36 -11.42 5.76 19.20
N LYS A 37 -11.94 5.16 18.11
CA LYS A 37 -11.16 4.25 17.26
C LYS A 37 -9.88 4.90 16.75
N LEU A 38 -9.95 6.16 16.31
CA LEU A 38 -8.76 6.89 15.86
C LEU A 38 -7.75 7.14 17.00
N ALA A 39 -8.24 7.47 18.19
CA ALA A 39 -7.39 7.63 19.38
C ALA A 39 -6.68 6.31 19.75
N ASP A 40 -7.39 5.18 19.68
CA ASP A 40 -6.82 3.87 19.96
C ASP A 40 -5.75 3.47 18.93
N LYS A 41 -5.98 3.79 17.66
CA LYS A 41 -4.98 3.57 16.60
C LYS A 41 -3.76 4.48 16.75
N ILE A 42 -3.95 5.74 17.16
CA ILE A 42 -2.84 6.65 17.48
C ILE A 42 -2.03 6.11 18.68
N ARG A 43 -2.69 5.57 19.70
CA ARG A 43 -2.02 4.93 20.85
C ARG A 43 -1.22 3.70 20.43
N GLN A 44 -1.77 2.90 19.52
CA GLN A 44 -1.18 1.63 19.04
C GLN A 44 0.00 1.85 18.09
N TYR A 45 -0.16 2.73 17.09
CA TYR A 45 0.80 2.90 15.99
C TYR A 45 1.63 4.19 16.07
N GLY A 46 1.33 5.06 17.04
CA GLY A 46 1.87 6.40 17.09
C GLY A 46 1.16 7.36 16.11
N TRP A 47 1.66 8.59 16.06
CA TRP A 47 1.12 9.61 15.17
C TRP A 47 1.66 9.45 13.74
N THR A 48 0.89 8.91 12.83
CA THR A 48 1.33 8.51 11.48
C THR A 48 1.19 9.60 10.41
N GLN A 49 0.26 10.56 10.59
CA GLN A 49 -0.04 11.58 9.58
C GLN A 49 -0.16 12.97 10.20
N PRO A 50 0.63 13.96 9.79
CA PRO A 50 0.55 15.32 10.34
C PRO A 50 -0.80 16.00 10.01
N VAL A 51 -1.18 16.97 10.84
CA VAL A 51 -2.32 17.85 10.60
C VAL A 51 -1.93 18.92 9.59
N LEU A 52 -2.76 19.20 8.61
CA LEU A 52 -2.54 20.33 7.68
C LEU A 52 -3.17 21.58 8.25
N ILE A 53 -2.37 22.63 8.37
CA ILE A 53 -2.81 23.93 8.93
C ILE A 53 -2.41 25.08 7.99
N ASP A 54 -3.11 26.20 8.13
CA ASP A 54 -2.70 27.46 7.50
C ASP A 54 -1.68 28.22 8.38
N GLY A 55 -1.19 29.34 7.88
CA GLY A 55 -0.23 30.19 8.62
C GLY A 55 -0.79 30.80 9.93
N ASN A 56 -2.11 30.76 10.13
CA ASN A 56 -2.82 31.29 11.29
C ASN A 56 -3.36 30.20 12.23
N ARG A 57 -2.87 28.97 12.12
CA ARG A 57 -3.28 27.80 12.91
C ARG A 57 -4.69 27.27 12.58
N GLY A 58 -5.30 27.75 11.50
CA GLY A 58 -6.55 27.22 10.97
C GLY A 58 -6.35 25.82 10.41
N VAL A 59 -7.14 24.85 10.85
CA VAL A 59 -7.06 23.46 10.44
C VAL A 59 -7.68 23.31 9.05
N ILE A 60 -6.91 22.78 8.11
CA ILE A 60 -7.34 22.45 6.75
C ILE A 60 -7.75 20.98 6.68
N ALA A 61 -6.90 20.08 7.21
CA ALA A 61 -7.17 18.65 7.22
C ALA A 61 -6.67 17.99 8.52
N GLY A 62 -7.39 16.96 8.98
CA GLY A 62 -7.04 16.24 10.19
C GLY A 62 -7.87 16.60 11.42
N HIS A 63 -9.09 17.16 11.26
CA HIS A 63 -9.98 17.51 12.37
C HIS A 63 -10.23 16.32 13.33
N GLY A 64 -10.51 15.12 12.80
CA GLY A 64 -10.69 13.92 13.63
C GLY A 64 -9.43 13.57 14.44
N ARG A 65 -8.23 13.79 13.88
CA ARG A 65 -6.96 13.57 14.60
C ARG A 65 -6.76 14.56 15.75
N ILE A 66 -7.20 15.79 15.60
CA ILE A 66 -7.16 16.77 16.70
C ILE A 66 -8.12 16.34 17.81
N MET A 67 -9.35 15.95 17.48
CA MET A 67 -10.30 15.44 18.47
C MET A 67 -9.76 14.21 19.20
N ALA A 68 -9.09 13.30 18.48
CA ALA A 68 -8.43 12.14 19.07
C ALA A 68 -7.24 12.56 19.96
N ALA A 69 -6.47 13.58 19.57
CA ALA A 69 -5.38 14.13 20.36
C ALA A 69 -5.89 14.74 21.68
N GLU A 70 -6.99 15.48 21.63
CA GLU A 70 -7.66 16.03 22.81
C GLU A 70 -8.13 14.91 23.74
N LEU A 71 -8.75 13.86 23.19
CA LEU A 71 -9.17 12.69 23.96
C LEU A 71 -7.99 11.96 24.62
N LEU A 72 -6.83 11.94 23.97
CA LEU A 72 -5.59 11.36 24.49
C LEU A 72 -4.82 12.29 25.44
N GLY A 73 -5.22 13.54 25.59
CA GLY A 73 -4.52 14.54 26.38
C GLY A 73 -3.17 14.96 25.79
N LEU A 74 -2.99 14.85 24.47
CA LEU A 74 -1.76 15.24 23.80
C LEU A 74 -1.62 16.77 23.80
N VAL A 75 -0.55 17.28 24.39
CA VAL A 75 -0.29 18.72 24.50
C VAL A 75 0.05 19.33 23.14
N GLU A 76 0.78 18.61 22.33
CA GLU A 76 1.23 19.05 21.00
C GLU A 76 1.01 17.96 19.95
N VAL A 77 0.78 18.39 18.72
CA VAL A 77 0.63 17.50 17.56
C VAL A 77 1.49 17.97 16.39
N PRO A 78 2.00 17.05 15.55
CA PRO A 78 2.77 17.40 14.38
C PRO A 78 1.87 17.98 13.28
N CYS A 79 2.29 19.12 12.73
CA CYS A 79 1.57 19.87 11.71
C CYS A 79 2.46 20.18 10.52
N ILE A 80 1.84 20.33 9.35
CA ILE A 80 2.43 20.92 8.15
C ILE A 80 1.71 22.23 7.86
N GLU A 81 2.48 23.33 7.75
CA GLU A 81 1.94 24.66 7.47
C GLU A 81 1.90 24.92 5.95
N LEU A 82 0.70 25.20 5.44
CA LEU A 82 0.45 25.51 4.02
C LEU A 82 0.24 27.03 3.83
N ARG A 83 1.27 27.81 4.15
CA ARG A 83 1.23 29.29 4.12
C ARG A 83 1.03 29.90 2.73
N HIS A 84 1.33 29.12 1.68
CA HIS A 84 1.27 29.57 0.29
C HIS A 84 -0.14 29.58 -0.31
N LEU A 85 -1.12 28.97 0.38
CA LEU A 85 -2.48 28.85 -0.11
C LEU A 85 -3.28 30.13 0.12
N THR A 86 -4.01 30.56 -0.90
CA THR A 86 -5.04 31.58 -0.77
C THR A 86 -6.25 31.04 0.01
N ASP A 87 -7.10 31.92 0.51
CA ASP A 87 -8.30 31.49 1.28
C ASP A 87 -9.27 30.64 0.42
N THR A 88 -9.36 30.90 -0.88
CA THR A 88 -10.13 30.06 -1.80
C THR A 88 -9.51 28.66 -1.91
N GLN A 89 -8.21 28.58 -2.12
CA GLN A 89 -7.49 27.29 -2.21
C GLN A 89 -7.58 26.47 -0.92
N LYS A 90 -7.54 27.13 0.25
CA LYS A 90 -7.76 26.42 1.54
C LYS A 90 -9.14 25.77 1.58
N ARG A 91 -10.19 26.49 1.16
CA ARG A 91 -11.56 25.98 1.13
C ARG A 91 -11.72 24.83 0.13
N GLU A 92 -11.14 24.97 -1.04
CA GLU A 92 -11.09 23.90 -2.04
C GLU A 92 -10.40 22.66 -1.51
N LEU A 93 -9.24 22.84 -0.84
CA LEU A 93 -8.47 21.74 -0.28
C LEU A 93 -9.20 21.00 0.85
N VAL A 94 -9.95 21.71 1.73
CA VAL A 94 -10.79 21.08 2.75
C VAL A 94 -11.81 20.12 2.10
N ILE A 95 -12.44 20.53 1.01
CA ILE A 95 -13.41 19.69 0.30
C ILE A 95 -12.70 18.54 -0.42
N TRP A 96 -11.62 18.86 -1.13
CA TRP A 96 -10.84 17.87 -1.91
C TRP A 96 -10.25 16.77 -1.03
N ASP A 97 -9.67 17.10 0.11
CA ASP A 97 -9.09 16.13 1.05
C ASP A 97 -10.14 15.11 1.51
N ASN A 98 -11.34 15.57 1.84
CA ASN A 98 -12.43 14.70 2.21
C ASN A 98 -12.93 13.86 1.01
N ARG A 99 -13.09 14.47 -0.17
CA ARG A 99 -13.64 13.80 -1.36
C ARG A 99 -12.66 12.80 -1.98
N SER A 100 -11.36 13.08 -1.95
CA SER A 100 -10.34 12.21 -2.54
C SER A 100 -10.32 10.81 -1.91
N ALA A 101 -10.58 10.71 -0.61
CA ALA A 101 -10.71 9.43 0.07
C ALA A 101 -11.90 8.59 -0.42
N GLU A 102 -12.99 9.26 -0.86
CA GLU A 102 -14.19 8.61 -1.36
C GLU A 102 -14.08 8.21 -2.85
N LEU A 103 -13.11 8.77 -3.58
CA LEU A 103 -12.88 8.45 -5.00
C LEU A 103 -12.08 7.17 -5.21
N SER A 104 -11.40 6.70 -4.19
CA SER A 104 -10.70 5.42 -4.21
C SER A 104 -11.62 4.30 -3.74
N HIS A 105 -11.45 3.12 -4.32
CA HIS A 105 -12.22 1.93 -3.96
C HIS A 105 -11.27 0.80 -3.57
N TRP A 106 -11.73 -0.03 -2.67
CA TRP A 106 -11.07 -1.27 -2.33
C TRP A 106 -11.22 -2.30 -3.46
N SER A 107 -10.22 -3.12 -3.67
CA SER A 107 -10.43 -4.40 -4.33
C SER A 107 -11.03 -5.35 -3.31
N ASP A 108 -12.33 -5.59 -3.39
CA ASP A 108 -13.06 -6.37 -2.37
C ASP A 108 -12.43 -7.77 -2.15
N ALA A 109 -11.97 -8.43 -3.22
CA ALA A 109 -11.32 -9.73 -3.11
C ALA A 109 -9.97 -9.66 -2.37
N MET A 110 -9.13 -8.64 -2.66
CA MET A 110 -7.85 -8.46 -1.97
C MET A 110 -8.06 -8.03 -0.52
N LEU A 111 -9.05 -7.18 -0.27
CA LEU A 111 -9.39 -6.73 1.07
C LEU A 111 -9.91 -7.91 1.92
N ALA A 112 -10.77 -8.75 1.38
CA ALA A 112 -11.28 -9.92 2.07
C ALA A 112 -10.15 -10.90 2.45
N GLN A 113 -9.20 -11.12 1.53
CA GLN A 113 -8.03 -11.96 1.81
C GLN A 113 -7.17 -11.37 2.94
N GLU A 114 -6.86 -10.08 2.89
CA GLU A 114 -6.05 -9.41 3.90
C GLU A 114 -6.72 -9.44 5.28
N LEU A 115 -8.05 -9.21 5.33
CA LEU A 115 -8.81 -9.30 6.58
C LEU A 115 -8.83 -10.73 7.14
N ALA A 116 -8.93 -11.75 6.29
CA ALA A 116 -8.86 -13.13 6.71
C ALA A 116 -7.47 -13.49 7.28
N ASP A 117 -6.41 -13.04 6.63
CA ASP A 117 -5.03 -13.25 7.09
C ASP A 117 -4.78 -12.57 8.45
N LEU A 118 -5.28 -11.33 8.62
CA LEU A 118 -5.20 -10.60 9.89
C LEU A 118 -6.02 -11.25 11.00
N SER A 119 -7.22 -11.77 10.70
CA SER A 119 -8.03 -12.52 11.64
C SER A 119 -7.31 -13.79 12.11
N GLY A 120 -6.57 -14.46 11.22
CA GLY A 120 -5.74 -15.62 11.55
C GLY A 120 -4.65 -15.34 12.59
N VAL A 121 -4.26 -14.07 12.78
CA VAL A 121 -3.31 -13.63 13.83
C VAL A 121 -3.99 -12.85 14.96
N GLY A 122 -5.33 -12.90 15.04
CA GLY A 122 -6.12 -12.36 16.14
C GLY A 122 -6.46 -10.86 16.02
N ILE A 123 -6.43 -10.29 14.81
CA ILE A 123 -6.85 -8.91 14.54
C ILE A 123 -8.23 -8.95 13.89
N GLU A 124 -9.24 -8.43 14.58
CA GLU A 124 -10.60 -8.41 14.09
C GLU A 124 -10.83 -7.24 13.11
N ALA A 125 -11.59 -7.48 12.03
CA ALA A 125 -11.92 -6.46 11.04
C ALA A 125 -12.67 -5.26 11.65
N THR A 126 -13.46 -5.50 12.68
CA THR A 126 -14.16 -4.45 13.46
C THR A 126 -13.21 -3.50 14.17
N ASP A 127 -12.02 -3.96 14.57
CA ASP A 127 -10.97 -3.12 15.16
C ASP A 127 -10.31 -2.21 14.10
N LEU A 128 -10.40 -2.59 12.84
CA LEU A 128 -9.93 -1.80 11.71
C LEU A 128 -10.97 -0.79 11.19
N GLY A 129 -12.19 -0.85 11.72
CA GLY A 129 -13.25 0.11 11.43
C GLY A 129 -14.37 -0.43 10.54
N PHE A 130 -14.26 -1.66 10.04
CA PHE A 130 -15.34 -2.31 9.29
C PHE A 130 -16.51 -2.65 10.22
N ASP A 131 -17.73 -2.54 9.72
CA ASP A 131 -18.89 -3.04 10.44
C ASP A 131 -19.13 -4.52 10.12
N ALA A 132 -19.99 -5.17 10.91
CA ALA A 132 -20.26 -6.60 10.75
C ALA A 132 -20.86 -6.94 9.37
N ALA A 133 -21.72 -6.07 8.84
CA ALA A 133 -22.35 -6.31 7.54
C ALA A 133 -21.34 -6.13 6.37
N GLU A 134 -20.38 -5.21 6.51
CA GLU A 134 -19.27 -5.08 5.56
C GLU A 134 -18.38 -6.33 5.59
N VAL A 135 -18.07 -6.84 6.78
CA VAL A 135 -17.27 -8.06 6.95
C VAL A 135 -17.99 -9.25 6.34
N ASP A 136 -19.28 -9.44 6.66
CA ASP A 136 -20.09 -10.55 6.12
C ASP A 136 -20.11 -10.52 4.58
N ARG A 137 -20.32 -9.32 3.98
CA ARG A 137 -20.29 -9.14 2.53
C ARG A 137 -18.93 -9.50 1.93
N LEU A 138 -17.84 -9.08 2.55
CA LEU A 138 -16.50 -9.38 2.08
C LEU A 138 -16.18 -10.88 2.19
N MET A 139 -16.61 -11.53 3.27
CA MET A 139 -16.46 -12.98 3.44
C MET A 139 -17.31 -13.79 2.45
N GLU A 140 -18.51 -13.29 2.08
CA GLU A 140 -19.33 -13.88 1.02
C GLU A 140 -18.65 -13.78 -0.34
N ILE A 141 -18.06 -12.63 -0.68
CA ILE A 141 -17.27 -12.45 -1.92
C ILE A 141 -16.08 -13.41 -1.92
N MET A 142 -15.35 -13.53 -0.82
CA MET A 142 -14.27 -14.50 -0.68
C MET A 142 -14.80 -15.92 -0.88
N GLY A 143 -15.90 -16.29 -0.23
CA GLY A 143 -16.55 -17.59 -0.39
C GLY A 143 -16.98 -17.89 -1.82
N THR A 144 -17.51 -16.90 -2.55
CA THR A 144 -17.94 -17.07 -3.96
C THR A 144 -16.78 -17.08 -4.94
N GLU A 145 -15.76 -16.25 -4.73
CA GLU A 145 -14.55 -16.26 -5.56
C GLU A 145 -13.73 -17.53 -5.37
N PHE A 146 -13.64 -18.06 -4.13
CA PHE A 146 -12.96 -19.32 -3.82
C PHE A 146 -13.86 -20.56 -3.91
N ALA A 147 -15.20 -20.40 -3.96
CA ALA A 147 -16.16 -21.47 -4.19
C ALA A 147 -16.44 -21.74 -5.66
N LYS A 148 -15.77 -21.05 -6.60
CA LYS A 148 -15.76 -21.51 -8.00
C LYS A 148 -15.27 -22.97 -7.97
N PRO A 149 -16.01 -23.92 -8.60
CA PRO A 149 -15.56 -25.31 -8.63
C PRO A 149 -14.09 -25.33 -9.08
N LEU A 150 -13.29 -26.21 -8.48
CA LEU A 150 -11.87 -26.36 -8.82
C LEU A 150 -11.67 -26.49 -10.35
N ASP A 151 -12.68 -26.99 -11.06
CA ASP A 151 -12.71 -27.16 -12.52
C ASP A 151 -12.84 -25.83 -13.31
N ALA A 152 -13.20 -24.72 -12.64
CA ALA A 152 -13.26 -23.37 -13.27
C ALA A 152 -11.96 -22.57 -13.09
N TRP A 153 -11.06 -23.04 -12.27
CA TRP A 153 -9.69 -22.53 -12.20
C TRP A 153 -8.86 -23.26 -13.27
N PRO A 154 -7.92 -22.61 -13.95
CA PRO A 154 -6.95 -23.35 -14.73
C PRO A 154 -6.39 -24.40 -13.77
N THR A 155 -6.63 -25.67 -14.08
CA THR A 155 -6.30 -26.81 -13.23
C THR A 155 -4.93 -26.62 -12.63
N LEU A 156 -4.90 -26.46 -11.30
CA LEU A 156 -3.65 -26.66 -10.56
C LEU A 156 -3.15 -28.04 -10.98
N PRO A 157 -1.91 -28.18 -11.43
CA PRO A 157 -1.36 -29.50 -11.75
C PRO A 157 -1.65 -30.39 -10.56
N SER A 158 -2.33 -31.53 -10.77
CA SER A 158 -2.54 -32.55 -9.76
C SER A 158 -1.20 -33.19 -9.45
N GLY A 159 -0.49 -32.65 -8.50
CA GLY A 159 0.86 -33.01 -8.09
C GLY A 159 1.42 -31.91 -7.20
N ASP A 160 2.51 -32.18 -6.50
CA ASP A 160 3.20 -31.21 -5.69
C ASP A 160 3.41 -29.93 -6.50
N ARG A 161 2.92 -28.80 -5.95
CA ARG A 161 3.05 -27.46 -6.52
C ARG A 161 4.50 -27.28 -6.95
N ALA A 162 4.76 -27.14 -8.26
CA ALA A 162 6.08 -26.81 -8.73
C ALA A 162 6.55 -25.59 -7.91
N PRO A 163 7.66 -25.68 -7.17
CA PRO A 163 8.08 -24.62 -6.26
C PRO A 163 8.50 -23.40 -7.06
N ILE A 164 7.54 -22.53 -7.37
CA ILE A 164 7.80 -21.25 -8.03
C ILE A 164 8.15 -20.25 -6.94
N GLN A 165 9.37 -19.74 -7.00
CA GLN A 165 9.86 -18.69 -6.11
C GLN A 165 10.11 -17.42 -6.90
N GLN A 166 9.74 -16.27 -6.34
CA GLN A 166 10.10 -14.98 -6.89
C GLN A 166 11.45 -14.54 -6.31
N VAL A 167 12.40 -14.23 -7.20
CA VAL A 167 13.71 -13.68 -6.80
C VAL A 167 13.78 -12.23 -7.26
N THR A 168 14.00 -11.31 -6.34
CA THR A 168 14.19 -9.89 -6.62
C THR A 168 15.68 -9.55 -6.48
N LEU A 169 16.23 -8.89 -7.50
CA LEU A 169 17.64 -8.49 -7.54
C LEU A 169 17.75 -6.97 -7.63
N THR A 170 18.64 -6.37 -6.83
CA THR A 170 19.03 -4.97 -6.98
C THR A 170 20.30 -4.92 -7.84
N LEU A 171 20.21 -4.31 -9.02
CA LEU A 171 21.27 -4.26 -10.01
C LEU A 171 21.54 -2.83 -10.46
N HIS A 172 22.80 -2.54 -10.78
CA HIS A 172 23.20 -1.30 -11.46
C HIS A 172 22.72 -1.31 -12.92
N ASP A 173 22.52 -0.14 -13.54
CA ASP A 173 22.01 -0.03 -14.92
C ASP A 173 22.79 -0.86 -15.95
N GLU A 174 24.12 -0.90 -15.84
CA GLU A 174 24.99 -1.71 -16.70
C GLU A 174 24.77 -3.22 -16.47
N GLN A 175 24.51 -3.64 -15.23
CA GLN A 175 24.20 -5.03 -14.90
C GLN A 175 22.83 -5.43 -15.44
N VAL A 176 21.82 -4.52 -15.37
CA VAL A 176 20.51 -4.72 -15.98
C VAL A 176 20.62 -4.90 -17.49
N ALA A 177 21.42 -4.05 -18.16
CA ALA A 177 21.65 -4.15 -19.60
C ALA A 177 22.33 -5.49 -19.99
N THR A 178 23.26 -5.95 -19.17
CA THR A 178 23.94 -7.23 -19.37
C THR A 178 23.00 -8.40 -19.14
N LEU A 179 22.19 -8.37 -18.08
CA LEU A 179 21.17 -9.39 -17.79
C LEU A 179 20.15 -9.50 -18.94
N LYS A 180 19.62 -8.36 -19.42
CA LYS A 180 18.68 -8.33 -20.56
C LYS A 180 19.27 -8.99 -21.79
N ARG A 181 20.50 -8.65 -22.17
CA ARG A 181 21.20 -9.27 -23.33
C ARG A 181 21.38 -10.77 -23.16
N ALA A 182 21.70 -11.22 -21.95
CA ALA A 182 21.84 -12.64 -21.66
C ALA A 182 20.50 -13.39 -21.77
N ILE A 183 19.42 -12.80 -21.25
CA ILE A 183 18.07 -13.35 -21.37
C ILE A 183 17.64 -13.45 -22.83
N ASP A 184 17.85 -12.40 -23.63
CA ASP A 184 17.49 -12.39 -25.06
C ASP A 184 18.28 -13.45 -25.84
N LYS A 185 19.56 -13.60 -25.55
CA LYS A 185 20.41 -14.65 -26.14
C LYS A 185 19.89 -16.05 -25.77
N ALA A 186 19.56 -16.29 -24.50
CA ALA A 186 19.06 -17.58 -24.04
C ALA A 186 17.68 -17.93 -24.65
N ARG A 187 16.83 -16.95 -24.90
CA ARG A 187 15.56 -17.12 -25.62
C ARG A 187 15.78 -17.48 -27.09
N GLY A 188 16.78 -16.90 -27.74
CA GLY A 188 17.14 -17.21 -29.13
C GLY A 188 17.73 -18.59 -29.34
N MET A 189 18.06 -19.34 -28.29
CA MET A 189 18.63 -20.70 -28.39
C MET A 189 17.60 -21.81 -28.59
N GLY A 190 16.32 -21.44 -28.77
CA GLY A 190 15.24 -22.40 -29.04
C GLY A 190 14.19 -22.42 -27.90
N PRO A 191 13.07 -23.15 -28.14
CA PRO A 191 11.97 -23.20 -27.17
C PRO A 191 12.42 -23.79 -25.81
N PHE A 192 11.73 -23.42 -24.77
CA PHE A 192 11.88 -24.03 -23.45
C PHE A 192 10.94 -25.23 -23.37
N VAL A 193 11.49 -26.42 -23.16
CA VAL A 193 10.74 -27.67 -23.11
C VAL A 193 10.85 -28.25 -21.71
N ASP A 194 9.74 -28.79 -21.20
CA ASP A 194 9.65 -29.49 -19.90
C ASP A 194 10.13 -28.69 -18.67
N THR A 195 10.01 -27.36 -18.70
CA THR A 195 10.50 -26.51 -17.59
C THR A 195 9.52 -26.40 -16.42
N GLY A 196 8.25 -26.79 -16.58
CA GLY A 196 7.19 -26.62 -15.56
C GLY A 196 6.93 -25.15 -15.15
N ASN A 197 7.57 -24.20 -15.84
CA ASN A 197 7.46 -22.76 -15.58
C ASN A 197 7.04 -22.03 -16.85
N GLU A 198 5.89 -21.34 -16.80
CA GLU A 198 5.38 -20.56 -17.95
C GLU A 198 6.13 -19.24 -18.14
N ASN A 199 6.92 -18.79 -17.15
CA ASN A 199 7.66 -17.54 -17.22
C ASN A 199 8.91 -17.68 -18.10
N SER A 200 8.83 -17.16 -19.32
CA SER A 200 9.91 -17.18 -20.31
C SER A 200 11.22 -16.52 -19.83
N ASN A 201 11.16 -15.49 -18.95
CA ASN A 201 12.35 -14.89 -18.35
C ASN A 201 12.99 -15.82 -17.32
N GLY A 202 12.18 -16.45 -16.47
CA GLY A 202 12.63 -17.43 -15.49
C GLY A 202 13.35 -18.60 -16.16
N ASN A 203 12.77 -19.14 -17.22
CA ASN A 203 13.35 -20.23 -18.01
C ASN A 203 14.67 -19.81 -18.69
N ALA A 204 14.75 -18.56 -19.20
CA ALA A 204 15.97 -18.04 -19.78
C ALA A 204 17.10 -17.91 -18.73
N ILE A 205 16.78 -17.42 -17.54
CA ILE A 205 17.75 -17.31 -16.43
C ILE A 205 18.21 -18.71 -15.99
N ALA A 206 17.29 -19.67 -15.84
CA ALA A 206 17.63 -21.05 -15.50
C ALA A 206 18.61 -21.64 -16.53
N ARG A 207 18.32 -21.50 -17.83
CA ARG A 207 19.22 -21.95 -18.92
C ARG A 207 20.62 -21.32 -18.86
N ILE A 208 20.69 -20.01 -18.51
CA ILE A 208 21.99 -19.32 -18.33
C ILE A 208 22.74 -19.89 -17.13
N CYS A 209 22.07 -20.11 -16.01
CA CYS A 209 22.68 -20.68 -14.82
C CYS A 209 23.16 -22.11 -15.04
N GLU A 210 22.35 -22.95 -15.70
CA GLU A 210 22.71 -24.33 -16.04
C GLU A 210 23.94 -24.39 -16.96
N ALA A 211 23.98 -23.54 -17.99
CA ALA A 211 25.13 -23.45 -18.87
C ALA A 211 26.40 -23.01 -18.13
N PHE A 212 26.28 -22.09 -17.16
CA PHE A 212 27.41 -21.64 -16.35
C PHE A 212 27.89 -22.73 -15.37
N LEU A 213 26.97 -23.48 -14.76
CA LEU A 213 27.29 -24.56 -13.83
C LEU A 213 27.85 -25.78 -14.58
N GLY A 214 27.30 -26.12 -15.74
CA GLY A 214 27.79 -27.21 -16.60
C GLY A 214 29.19 -26.93 -17.17
N ALA A 215 29.48 -25.67 -17.51
CA ALA A 215 30.82 -25.29 -17.99
C ALA A 215 31.93 -25.40 -16.90
N LYS A 216 31.55 -25.37 -15.60
CA LYS A 216 32.50 -25.55 -14.50
C LYS A 216 32.79 -27.02 -14.16
N ALA A 217 31.91 -27.94 -14.54
CA ALA A 217 32.11 -29.36 -14.27
C ALA A 217 33.21 -29.99 -15.15
N ASP A 218 33.50 -29.36 -16.31
CA ASP A 218 34.48 -29.88 -17.29
C ASP A 218 35.91 -29.35 -17.06
N ASP A 219 36.10 -28.37 -16.14
CA ASP A 219 37.42 -27.75 -15.88
C ASP A 219 38.13 -28.30 -14.61
N GLY A 220 37.56 -29.33 -13.98
CA GLY A 220 38.03 -29.92 -12.70
C GLY A 220 38.81 -31.24 -12.78
N ASP A 221 39.07 -31.77 -13.98
CA ASP A 221 39.80 -33.04 -14.12
C ASP A 221 40.90 -32.97 -15.21
N ARG A 222 41.87 -32.10 -14.98
CA ARG A 222 43.20 -32.15 -15.66
C ARG A 222 44.31 -31.71 -14.74
#